data_45005958694c2f04623b1a68f4040da6
#
_entry.id   45005958694c2f04623b1a68f4040da6
#
_cell.length_a   1.000
_cell.length_b   1.000
_cell.length_c   1.000
_cell.angle_alpha   90.00
_cell.angle_beta   90.00
_cell.angle_gamma   90.00
#
_symmetry.space_group_name_H-M   'P 1'
#
loop_
_entity.id
_entity.type
_entity.pdbx_description
1 polymer ?
#
loop_
_entity_poly.entity_id
_entity_poly.type
_entity_poly.pdbx_seq_one_letter_code
_entity_poly.pdbx_strand_id
1 'polypeptide(L)'
;MGGKDGTNSREMMMCSRSAAVVGRRQVVLRTTTIQRTTTKRRAATLTTKNNGNKDDEVYRVMSKNQELSVISVTATKMIAEAQGRHKAAPTATAAIGRNLIASLLLGSFKGDEETVQVTFRGDGPLGQLTAVSDNLGNAKCLVGNALADPPLRPDGKLNVGMAVGKGILSVSRSHPSWVQPYNGQVSIYTGEIAEDIAVYMRDSEQTNSAISVGVQLDRELTVVGAGGYMVQVLPFASDETLDYLEKHIPTLDSPSTMVESGMTAEEIAKAILGDLGAFEEVETRLTPKYGPCCREELEGRMLKAVASLGREEAMKIIEEDGKIEVTCEFCKEDLVFNEEEIEKALQGI
;
A
#
# COMPACT_ATOMS: atom_id res chain seq x y z
N MET A 1 -25.44 -56.01 41.01
CA MET A 1 -24.26 -56.72 40.52
C MET A 1 -23.89 -56.00 39.24
N GLY A 2 -23.00 -55.17 39.21
CA GLY A 2 -21.57 -55.18 39.17
C GLY A 2 -21.21 -54.83 37.70
N GLY A 3 -20.42 -54.01 37.36
CA GLY A 3 -19.23 -53.40 37.80
C GLY A 3 -18.85 -52.16 36.92
N LYS A 4 -18.10 -51.38 37.50
CA LYS A 4 -17.35 -50.25 36.95
C LYS A 4 -16.38 -50.65 35.84
N ASP A 5 -16.12 -49.76 34.87
CA ASP A 5 -14.74 -49.35 34.68
C ASP A 5 -14.71 -48.09 33.79
N GLY A 6 -14.07 -47.10 34.34
CA GLY A 6 -13.77 -45.86 33.66
C GLY A 6 -12.48 -45.99 32.81
N THR A 7 -12.51 -45.50 31.64
CA THR A 7 -11.29 -45.18 30.87
C THR A 7 -11.41 -43.79 30.24
N ASN A 8 -10.56 -42.96 30.73
CA ASN A 8 -10.27 -41.62 30.31
C ASN A 8 -9.65 -41.67 28.90
N SER A 9 -10.43 -41.33 27.88
CA SER A 9 -9.91 -41.19 26.53
C SER A 9 -9.82 -39.70 26.17
N ARG A 10 -8.61 -39.20 26.16
CA ARG A 10 -8.23 -37.93 25.53
C ARG A 10 -8.60 -38.05 24.05
N GLU A 11 -9.68 -37.42 23.63
CA GLU A 11 -9.94 -37.20 22.23
C GLU A 11 -8.94 -36.17 21.68
N MET A 12 -7.97 -36.69 20.97
CA MET A 12 -7.08 -35.96 20.11
C MET A 12 -7.87 -35.64 18.85
N MET A 13 -8.36 -34.42 18.75
CA MET A 13 -9.05 -33.90 17.57
C MET A 13 -8.07 -33.88 16.40
N MET A 14 -8.01 -34.95 15.62
CA MET A 14 -7.40 -34.98 14.30
C MET A 14 -8.25 -34.13 13.36
N CYS A 15 -7.77 -32.94 13.05
CA CYS A 15 -8.29 -32.13 11.97
C CYS A 15 -8.02 -32.85 10.65
N SER A 16 -9.08 -33.51 10.11
CA SER A 16 -9.01 -34.19 8.81
C SER A 16 -8.81 -33.17 7.71
N ARG A 17 -7.62 -33.19 7.11
CA ARG A 17 -7.31 -32.49 5.86
C ARG A 17 -8.06 -33.18 4.72
N SER A 18 -9.16 -32.63 4.30
CA SER A 18 -9.74 -32.94 2.99
C SER A 18 -9.00 -32.10 1.95
N ALA A 19 -7.96 -32.66 1.36
CA ALA A 19 -7.33 -32.10 0.19
C ALA A 19 -8.17 -32.48 -1.03
N ALA A 20 -8.93 -31.55 -1.58
CA ALA A 20 -9.44 -31.67 -2.93
C ALA A 20 -8.27 -31.34 -3.87
N VAL A 21 -7.71 -32.38 -4.47
CA VAL A 21 -6.71 -32.27 -5.55
C VAL A 21 -7.43 -31.83 -6.80
N VAL A 22 -7.43 -30.52 -7.09
CA VAL A 22 -7.63 -29.98 -8.43
C VAL A 22 -6.29 -29.36 -8.82
N GLY A 23 -5.66 -29.97 -9.83
CA GLY A 23 -4.30 -29.67 -10.23
C GLY A 23 -4.07 -28.24 -10.72
N ARG A 24 -3.51 -27.44 -9.86
CA ARG A 24 -2.63 -26.28 -10.11
C ARG A 24 -1.88 -26.01 -8.81
N ARG A 25 -0.57 -26.16 -8.82
CA ARG A 25 0.28 -25.76 -7.71
C ARG A 25 0.03 -24.28 -7.40
N GLN A 26 -0.43 -23.97 -6.19
CA GLN A 26 -0.53 -22.60 -5.71
C GLN A 26 0.84 -22.20 -5.17
N VAL A 27 1.45 -21.19 -5.80
CA VAL A 27 2.68 -20.56 -5.29
C VAL A 27 2.30 -19.65 -4.14
N VAL A 28 2.45 -20.12 -2.92
CA VAL A 28 2.34 -19.27 -1.72
C VAL A 28 3.76 -18.87 -1.33
N LEU A 29 4.21 -17.72 -1.82
CA LEU A 29 5.48 -17.14 -1.38
C LEU A 29 5.31 -16.64 0.07
N ARG A 30 5.82 -17.41 1.00
CA ARG A 30 5.92 -16.99 2.41
C ARG A 30 7.07 -16.00 2.52
N THR A 31 6.79 -14.81 3.01
CA THR A 31 7.82 -13.86 3.46
C THR A 31 8.58 -14.50 4.61
N THR A 32 9.74 -15.09 4.30
CA THR A 32 10.59 -15.69 5.33
C THR A 32 11.32 -14.58 6.04
N THR A 33 11.06 -14.43 7.34
CA THR A 33 11.86 -13.56 8.23
C THR A 33 13.28 -14.10 8.28
N ILE A 34 14.22 -13.42 7.65
CA ILE A 34 15.64 -13.79 7.67
C ILE A 34 16.17 -13.54 9.08
N GLN A 35 16.49 -14.61 9.81
CA GLN A 35 17.28 -14.52 11.03
C GLN A 35 18.70 -14.12 10.67
N ARG A 36 19.13 -12.95 11.11
CA ARG A 36 20.52 -12.50 11.00
C ARG A 36 21.40 -13.32 11.95
N THR A 37 22.24 -14.17 11.38
CA THR A 37 23.45 -14.65 12.07
C THR A 37 24.44 -13.50 12.23
N THR A 38 24.83 -13.23 13.46
CA THR A 38 25.83 -12.22 13.81
C THR A 38 27.20 -12.60 13.28
N THR A 39 27.63 -12.03 12.18
CA THR A 39 29.02 -12.08 11.72
C THR A 39 29.72 -10.76 12.08
N LYS A 40 30.88 -10.87 12.72
CA LYS A 40 31.73 -9.78 13.21
C LYS A 40 31.91 -8.67 12.16
N ARG A 41 31.52 -7.45 12.55
CA ARG A 41 31.75 -6.21 11.77
C ARG A 41 33.25 -5.94 11.66
N ARG A 42 33.79 -5.95 10.45
CA ARG A 42 34.95 -5.17 10.07
C ARG A 42 34.49 -3.72 9.89
N ALA A 43 35.19 -2.79 10.54
CA ALA A 43 34.96 -1.37 10.34
C ALA A 43 35.19 -1.01 8.87
N ALA A 44 34.10 -0.75 8.16
CA ALA A 44 34.15 -0.13 6.83
C ALA A 44 33.99 1.36 7.05
N THR A 45 34.95 2.09 6.53
CA THR A 45 34.99 3.55 6.42
C THR A 45 33.68 4.03 5.80
N LEU A 46 32.92 4.84 6.53
CA LEU A 46 31.71 5.50 6.04
C LEU A 46 32.13 6.53 4.98
N THR A 47 32.20 6.11 3.73
CA THR A 47 32.06 7.01 2.61
C THR A 47 30.58 7.41 2.55
N THR A 48 30.26 8.63 2.94
CA THR A 48 29.01 9.28 2.65
C THR A 48 28.82 9.26 1.12
N LYS A 49 28.12 8.24 0.62
CA LYS A 49 27.60 8.28 -0.74
C LYS A 49 26.54 9.37 -0.75
N ASN A 50 26.83 10.48 -1.43
CA ASN A 50 25.81 11.38 -1.91
C ASN A 50 24.77 10.51 -2.65
N ASN A 51 23.63 10.26 -1.99
CA ASN A 51 22.43 9.76 -2.65
C ASN A 51 22.01 10.87 -3.62
N GLY A 52 22.50 10.79 -4.86
CA GLY A 52 21.97 11.63 -5.93
C GLY A 52 20.46 11.50 -5.89
N ASN A 53 19.80 12.64 -5.76
CA ASN A 53 18.35 12.81 -5.61
C ASN A 53 17.62 12.20 -6.82
N LYS A 54 17.59 10.86 -6.90
CA LYS A 54 16.85 10.13 -7.95
C LYS A 54 15.37 10.42 -7.74
N ASP A 55 14.65 10.64 -8.83
CA ASP A 55 13.20 10.83 -8.77
C ASP A 55 12.49 9.52 -8.48
N ASP A 56 11.33 9.62 -7.84
CA ASP A 56 10.46 8.48 -7.64
C ASP A 56 9.96 7.96 -8.99
N GLU A 57 9.82 6.65 -9.12
CA GLU A 57 9.49 6.00 -10.38
C GLU A 57 8.56 4.81 -10.16
N VAL A 58 7.58 4.63 -11.06
CA VAL A 58 6.86 3.39 -11.25
C VAL A 58 7.30 2.79 -12.59
N TYR A 59 7.76 1.56 -12.55
CA TYR A 59 8.29 0.86 -13.72
C TYR A 59 7.58 -0.47 -13.89
N ARG A 60 7.18 -0.77 -15.12
CA ARG A 60 6.58 -2.04 -15.50
C ARG A 60 7.34 -2.68 -16.64
N VAL A 61 7.58 -3.98 -16.52
CA VAL A 61 8.25 -4.79 -17.53
C VAL A 61 7.75 -6.24 -17.47
N MET A 62 7.89 -6.94 -18.58
CA MET A 62 7.63 -8.40 -18.65
C MET A 62 8.95 -9.18 -18.66
N SER A 63 8.92 -10.44 -18.25
CA SER A 63 10.01 -11.38 -18.49
C SER A 63 10.16 -11.71 -19.99
N LYS A 64 11.36 -12.07 -20.45
CA LYS A 64 11.60 -12.43 -21.86
C LYS A 64 10.74 -13.59 -22.35
N ASN A 65 10.47 -14.56 -21.48
CA ASN A 65 9.57 -15.67 -21.78
C ASN A 65 8.08 -15.29 -21.72
N GLN A 66 7.75 -14.03 -21.38
CA GLN A 66 6.39 -13.49 -21.28
C GLN A 66 5.49 -14.21 -20.28
N GLU A 67 6.05 -14.87 -19.29
CA GLU A 67 5.33 -15.59 -18.25
C GLU A 67 5.09 -14.76 -16.99
N LEU A 68 5.85 -13.66 -16.81
CA LEU A 68 5.78 -12.77 -15.66
C LEU A 68 5.58 -11.32 -16.09
N SER A 69 4.77 -10.59 -15.33
CA SER A 69 4.73 -9.13 -15.36
C SER A 69 5.21 -8.60 -14.02
N VAL A 70 6.20 -7.73 -14.05
CA VAL A 70 6.76 -7.08 -12.85
C VAL A 70 6.43 -5.60 -12.88
N ILE A 71 5.86 -5.11 -11.78
CA ILE A 71 5.71 -3.68 -11.51
C ILE A 71 6.54 -3.38 -10.27
N SER A 72 7.41 -2.39 -10.34
CA SER A 72 8.23 -1.91 -9.23
C SER A 72 8.03 -0.40 -9.03
N VAL A 73 8.15 0.03 -7.78
CA VAL A 73 7.92 1.41 -7.37
C VAL A 73 9.03 1.87 -6.45
N THR A 74 9.60 3.04 -6.73
CA THR A 74 10.33 3.86 -5.76
C THR A 74 9.48 5.07 -5.44
N ALA A 75 9.30 5.40 -4.15
CA ALA A 75 8.33 6.41 -3.71
C ALA A 75 8.81 7.20 -2.48
N THR A 76 10.13 7.36 -2.31
CA THR A 76 10.70 7.98 -1.10
C THR A 76 10.24 9.43 -0.93
N LYS A 77 10.26 10.23 -2.00
CA LYS A 77 9.83 11.65 -1.97
C LYS A 77 8.34 11.77 -1.69
N MET A 78 7.54 10.94 -2.38
CA MET A 78 6.09 10.93 -2.22
C MET A 78 5.67 10.53 -0.80
N ILE A 79 6.34 9.55 -0.18
CA ILE A 79 6.03 9.13 1.19
C ILE A 79 6.52 10.16 2.21
N ALA A 80 7.65 10.81 1.98
CA ALA A 80 8.10 11.93 2.81
C ALA A 80 7.12 13.11 2.74
N GLU A 81 6.56 13.41 1.57
CA GLU A 81 5.50 14.40 1.43
C GLU A 81 4.22 14.00 2.19
N ALA A 82 3.78 12.73 2.07
CA ALA A 82 2.64 12.22 2.84
C ALA A 82 2.86 12.31 4.35
N GLN A 83 4.06 11.95 4.84
CA GLN A 83 4.45 12.10 6.24
C GLN A 83 4.31 13.54 6.72
N GLY A 84 4.85 14.49 5.95
CA GLY A 84 4.81 15.92 6.28
C GLY A 84 3.39 16.48 6.30
N ARG A 85 2.56 16.16 5.30
CA ARG A 85 1.16 16.61 5.22
C ARG A 85 0.32 16.08 6.37
N HIS A 86 0.42 14.81 6.69
CA HIS A 86 -0.34 14.17 7.76
C HIS A 86 0.30 14.33 9.15
N LYS A 87 1.53 14.85 9.25
CA LYS A 87 2.33 14.93 10.49
C LYS A 87 2.38 13.57 11.19
N ALA A 88 2.62 12.53 10.40
CA ALA A 88 2.45 11.15 10.82
C ALA A 88 3.60 10.66 11.72
N ALA A 89 3.26 9.95 12.79
CA ALA A 89 4.19 9.23 13.63
C ALA A 89 4.89 8.09 12.86
N PRO A 90 6.02 7.54 13.34
CA PRO A 90 6.83 6.57 12.58
C PRO A 90 6.05 5.35 12.08
N THR A 91 5.28 4.70 12.95
CA THR A 91 4.50 3.51 12.54
C THR A 91 3.35 3.88 11.59
N ALA A 92 2.67 5.02 11.83
CA ALA A 92 1.66 5.53 10.91
C ALA A 92 2.27 5.89 9.54
N THR A 93 3.48 6.48 9.50
CA THR A 93 4.21 6.76 8.25
C THR A 93 4.51 5.48 7.47
N ALA A 94 4.97 4.43 8.16
CA ALA A 94 5.21 3.14 7.52
C ALA A 94 3.92 2.52 6.95
N ALA A 95 2.81 2.58 7.69
CA ALA A 95 1.51 2.09 7.24
C ALA A 95 0.98 2.88 6.03
N ILE A 96 0.98 4.21 6.12
CA ILE A 96 0.61 5.12 5.03
C ILE A 96 1.42 4.82 3.78
N GLY A 97 2.74 4.78 3.91
CA GLY A 97 3.64 4.56 2.78
C GLY A 97 3.46 3.20 2.13
N ARG A 98 3.33 2.13 2.92
CA ARG A 98 3.05 0.80 2.38
C ARG A 98 1.72 0.74 1.63
N ASN A 99 0.68 1.39 2.16
CA ASN A 99 -0.64 1.42 1.50
C ASN A 99 -0.65 2.26 0.22
N LEU A 100 0.06 3.40 0.20
CA LEU A 100 0.24 4.21 -1.00
C LEU A 100 1.00 3.43 -2.09
N ILE A 101 2.11 2.77 -1.75
CA ILE A 101 2.86 1.93 -2.68
C ILE A 101 1.99 0.78 -3.19
N ALA A 102 1.25 0.10 -2.30
CA ALA A 102 0.33 -0.96 -2.69
C ALA A 102 -0.77 -0.45 -3.66
N SER A 103 -1.33 0.73 -3.41
CA SER A 103 -2.31 1.33 -4.32
C SER A 103 -1.72 1.66 -5.69
N LEU A 104 -0.47 2.16 -5.75
CA LEU A 104 0.26 2.38 -7.01
C LEU A 104 0.50 1.08 -7.77
N LEU A 105 0.92 0.00 -7.08
CA LEU A 105 1.12 -1.31 -7.70
C LEU A 105 -0.16 -1.88 -8.31
N LEU A 106 -1.32 -1.59 -7.70
CA LEU A 106 -2.62 -2.05 -8.17
C LEU A 106 -3.24 -1.15 -9.24
N GLY A 107 -3.00 0.17 -9.18
CA GLY A 107 -3.67 1.18 -10.00
C GLY A 107 -2.88 1.65 -11.21
N SER A 108 -1.54 1.71 -11.13
CA SER A 108 -0.71 2.16 -12.25
C SER A 108 -0.86 1.27 -13.48
N PHE A 109 -0.82 1.88 -14.65
CA PHE A 109 -0.96 1.20 -15.95
C PHE A 109 -2.29 0.46 -16.16
N LYS A 110 -3.35 0.85 -15.45
CA LYS A 110 -4.72 0.40 -15.72
C LYS A 110 -5.33 1.18 -16.89
N GLY A 111 -6.63 0.97 -17.15
CA GLY A 111 -7.36 1.73 -18.16
C GLY A 111 -7.33 3.24 -17.91
N ASP A 112 -7.50 4.03 -18.97
CA ASP A 112 -7.57 5.49 -18.84
C ASP A 112 -8.66 5.89 -17.83
N GLU A 113 -8.39 6.90 -17.01
CA GLU A 113 -9.29 7.41 -15.96
C GLU A 113 -9.70 6.37 -14.88
N GLU A 114 -9.13 5.16 -14.91
CA GLU A 114 -9.37 4.17 -13.86
C GLU A 114 -8.66 4.57 -12.56
N THR A 115 -9.38 4.48 -11.46
CA THR A 115 -8.84 4.72 -10.12
C THR A 115 -9.00 3.49 -9.24
N VAL A 116 -8.02 3.27 -8.39
CA VAL A 116 -8.01 2.19 -7.41
C VAL A 116 -7.95 2.77 -6.01
N GLN A 117 -8.88 2.36 -5.16
CA GLN A 117 -8.91 2.72 -3.75
C GLN A 117 -8.67 1.48 -2.91
N VAL A 118 -7.66 1.54 -2.04
CA VAL A 118 -7.30 0.48 -1.09
C VAL A 118 -7.59 0.97 0.31
N THR A 119 -8.50 0.30 1.02
CA THR A 119 -8.96 0.71 2.35
C THR A 119 -8.82 -0.42 3.35
N PHE A 120 -8.03 -0.18 4.39
CA PHE A 120 -7.95 -1.02 5.58
C PHE A 120 -8.84 -0.42 6.68
N ARG A 121 -9.80 -1.20 7.16
CA ARG A 121 -10.64 -0.87 8.32
C ARG A 121 -10.36 -1.90 9.41
N GLY A 122 -9.39 -1.59 10.24
CA GLY A 122 -8.98 -2.45 11.34
C GLY A 122 -9.40 -1.88 12.69
N ASP A 123 -9.30 -2.71 13.73
CA ASP A 123 -9.57 -2.36 15.14
C ASP A 123 -8.32 -1.80 15.85
N GLY A 124 -7.20 -1.66 15.13
CA GLY A 124 -5.97 -1.09 15.68
C GLY A 124 -6.04 0.43 15.85
N PRO A 125 -5.04 1.02 16.55
CA PRO A 125 -5.03 2.44 16.90
C PRO A 125 -4.93 3.40 15.71
N LEU A 126 -4.55 2.90 14.53
CA LEU A 126 -4.49 3.69 13.29
C LEU A 126 -5.90 4.04 12.77
N GLY A 127 -6.90 3.21 13.09
CA GLY A 127 -8.25 3.32 12.55
C GLY A 127 -8.30 3.01 11.05
N GLN A 128 -9.09 3.78 10.30
CA GLN A 128 -9.19 3.60 8.86
C GLN A 128 -7.95 4.14 8.16
N LEU A 129 -7.39 3.35 7.24
CA LEU A 129 -6.30 3.75 6.35
C LEU A 129 -6.77 3.56 4.90
N THR A 130 -6.84 4.63 4.13
CA THR A 130 -7.26 4.60 2.72
C THR A 130 -6.19 5.22 1.85
N ALA A 131 -5.85 4.56 0.74
CA ALA A 131 -5.05 5.12 -0.33
C ALA A 131 -5.86 5.05 -1.64
N VAL A 132 -5.73 6.08 -2.46
CA VAL A 132 -6.36 6.16 -3.79
C VAL A 132 -5.26 6.47 -4.79
N SER A 133 -5.18 5.69 -5.86
CA SER A 133 -4.26 5.92 -6.98
C SER A 133 -4.99 5.89 -8.31
N ASP A 134 -4.40 6.52 -9.32
CA ASP A 134 -4.85 6.49 -10.70
C ASP A 134 -3.87 5.75 -11.63
N ASN A 135 -4.24 5.65 -12.91
CA ASN A 135 -3.43 5.00 -13.94
C ASN A 135 -2.16 5.78 -14.32
N LEU A 136 -2.06 7.05 -13.91
CA LEU A 136 -0.94 7.97 -14.23
C LEU A 136 0.12 8.02 -13.13
N GLY A 137 -0.05 7.26 -12.03
CA GLY A 137 0.87 7.22 -10.92
C GLY A 137 0.63 8.29 -9.85
N ASN A 138 -0.50 9.01 -9.91
CA ASN A 138 -0.87 9.87 -8.78
C ASN A 138 -1.48 9.03 -7.67
N ALA A 139 -1.14 9.35 -6.41
CA ALA A 139 -1.76 8.71 -5.27
C ALA A 139 -1.87 9.65 -4.07
N LYS A 140 -2.89 9.45 -3.25
CA LYS A 140 -3.15 10.20 -2.01
C LYS A 140 -3.75 9.29 -0.96
N CYS A 141 -3.62 9.68 0.31
CA CYS A 141 -4.11 8.87 1.41
C CYS A 141 -4.94 9.65 2.41
N LEU A 142 -5.71 8.88 3.18
CA LEU A 142 -6.42 9.31 4.37
C LEU A 142 -6.11 8.33 5.49
N VAL A 143 -5.84 8.82 6.69
CA VAL A 143 -5.59 8.01 7.88
C VAL A 143 -6.41 8.53 9.04
N GLY A 144 -7.07 7.65 9.78
CA GLY A 144 -7.93 8.00 10.92
C GLY A 144 -7.15 8.60 12.09
N ASN A 145 -5.98 8.03 12.40
CA ASN A 145 -5.10 8.55 13.44
C ASN A 145 -3.64 8.51 12.98
N ALA A 146 -3.14 9.64 12.50
CA ALA A 146 -1.77 9.80 12.05
C ALA A 146 -0.72 9.71 13.18
N LEU A 147 -1.13 9.83 14.44
CA LEU A 147 -0.26 9.74 15.61
C LEU A 147 -0.16 8.33 16.19
N ALA A 148 -0.76 7.33 15.55
CA ALA A 148 -0.68 5.93 15.99
C ALA A 148 0.76 5.41 15.89
N ASP A 149 1.34 5.06 17.03
CA ASP A 149 2.71 4.54 17.13
C ASP A 149 2.79 3.48 18.24
N PRO A 150 2.24 2.28 18.00
CA PRO A 150 2.28 1.19 18.96
C PRO A 150 3.73 0.74 19.24
N PRO A 151 3.97 0.03 20.35
CA PRO A 151 5.30 -0.49 20.67
C PRO A 151 5.94 -1.26 19.52
N LEU A 152 7.25 -1.12 19.39
CA LEU A 152 8.03 -1.84 18.39
C LEU A 152 7.83 -3.36 18.53
N ARG A 153 7.97 -4.06 17.44
CA ARG A 153 8.02 -5.53 17.41
C ARG A 153 9.24 -6.03 18.18
N PRO A 154 9.24 -7.29 18.67
CA PRO A 154 10.39 -7.88 19.36
C PRO A 154 11.69 -7.88 18.53
N ASP A 155 11.59 -7.81 17.21
CA ASP A 155 12.72 -7.69 16.29
C ASP A 155 13.20 -6.24 16.09
N GLY A 156 12.63 -5.27 16.82
CA GLY A 156 12.97 -3.85 16.77
C GLY A 156 12.40 -3.09 15.58
N LYS A 157 11.50 -3.70 14.80
CA LYS A 157 10.83 -3.05 13.67
C LYS A 157 9.54 -2.38 14.10
N LEU A 158 9.08 -1.42 13.28
CA LEU A 158 7.76 -0.79 13.44
C LEU A 158 6.64 -1.84 13.34
N ASN A 159 5.66 -1.74 14.22
CA ASN A 159 4.58 -2.72 14.36
C ASN A 159 3.34 -2.27 13.59
N VAL A 160 3.42 -2.31 12.27
CA VAL A 160 2.32 -1.90 11.38
C VAL A 160 1.11 -2.81 11.56
N GLY A 161 1.33 -4.11 11.71
CA GLY A 161 0.24 -5.06 11.96
C GLY A 161 -0.58 -4.73 13.21
N MET A 162 0.08 -4.32 14.31
CA MET A 162 -0.62 -3.87 15.51
C MET A 162 -1.31 -2.52 15.33
N ALA A 163 -0.72 -1.62 14.51
CA ALA A 163 -1.32 -0.32 14.22
C ALA A 163 -2.62 -0.45 13.43
N VAL A 164 -2.66 -1.36 12.46
CA VAL A 164 -3.83 -1.65 11.61
C VAL A 164 -4.85 -2.52 12.35
N GLY A 165 -4.41 -3.59 12.99
CA GLY A 165 -5.26 -4.53 13.71
C GLY A 165 -6.05 -5.47 12.79
N LYS A 166 -7.09 -6.10 13.34
CA LYS A 166 -7.99 -7.02 12.63
C LYS A 166 -9.16 -6.27 12.03
N GLY A 167 -9.68 -6.75 10.91
CA GLY A 167 -10.81 -6.09 10.25
C GLY A 167 -10.95 -6.50 8.80
N ILE A 168 -11.28 -5.54 7.94
CA ILE A 168 -11.57 -5.76 6.52
C ILE A 168 -10.64 -4.90 5.66
N LEU A 169 -10.02 -5.54 4.68
CA LEU A 169 -9.41 -4.90 3.52
C LEU A 169 -10.44 -4.84 2.40
N SER A 170 -10.69 -3.65 1.88
CA SER A 170 -11.54 -3.41 0.71
C SER A 170 -10.72 -2.76 -0.40
N VAL A 171 -10.84 -3.30 -1.61
CA VAL A 171 -10.27 -2.67 -2.81
C VAL A 171 -11.41 -2.34 -3.75
N SER A 172 -11.51 -1.06 -4.12
CA SER A 172 -12.52 -0.55 -5.04
C SER A 172 -11.84 -0.02 -6.29
N ARG A 173 -12.35 -0.42 -7.46
CA ARG A 173 -11.96 0.13 -8.75
C ARG A 173 -13.13 0.92 -9.33
N SER A 174 -12.85 2.11 -9.82
CA SER A 174 -13.87 2.96 -10.44
C SER A 174 -13.35 3.59 -11.72
N HIS A 175 -14.29 3.85 -12.63
CA HIS A 175 -14.06 4.57 -13.87
C HIS A 175 -15.29 5.43 -14.14
N PRO A 176 -15.16 6.65 -14.68
CA PRO A 176 -16.29 7.55 -14.89
C PRO A 176 -17.44 6.96 -15.72
N SER A 177 -17.13 6.05 -16.65
CA SER A 177 -18.14 5.41 -17.50
C SER A 177 -18.81 4.17 -16.90
N TRP A 178 -18.34 3.69 -15.75
CA TRP A 178 -18.95 2.52 -15.10
C TRP A 178 -20.17 2.91 -14.27
N VAL A 179 -21.24 2.12 -14.39
CA VAL A 179 -22.47 2.35 -13.62
C VAL A 179 -22.23 2.16 -12.12
N GLN A 180 -21.36 1.22 -11.76
CA GLN A 180 -20.99 0.94 -10.37
C GLN A 180 -19.50 0.58 -10.29
N PRO A 181 -18.81 0.98 -9.19
CA PRO A 181 -17.46 0.52 -8.93
C PRO A 181 -17.40 -1.00 -8.74
N TYR A 182 -16.31 -1.62 -9.15
CA TYR A 182 -15.99 -2.97 -8.75
C TYR A 182 -15.42 -2.95 -7.33
N ASN A 183 -15.97 -3.77 -6.44
CA ASN A 183 -15.54 -3.85 -5.04
C ASN A 183 -15.21 -5.28 -4.66
N GLY A 184 -13.97 -5.50 -4.20
CA GLY A 184 -13.55 -6.74 -3.58
C GLY A 184 -13.23 -6.54 -2.10
N GLN A 185 -13.49 -7.55 -1.27
CA GLN A 185 -13.24 -7.48 0.16
C GLN A 185 -12.68 -8.80 0.68
N VAL A 186 -11.70 -8.70 1.58
CA VAL A 186 -11.14 -9.83 2.32
C VAL A 186 -10.90 -9.44 3.78
N SER A 187 -10.85 -10.42 4.68
CA SER A 187 -10.43 -10.16 6.05
C SER A 187 -8.95 -9.78 6.10
N ILE A 188 -8.59 -8.82 6.95
CA ILE A 188 -7.19 -8.50 7.25
C ILE A 188 -6.56 -9.70 7.92
N TYR A 189 -5.47 -10.21 7.33
CA TYR A 189 -4.76 -11.39 7.78
C TYR A 189 -3.65 -11.05 8.78
N THR A 190 -2.75 -10.13 8.40
CA THR A 190 -1.61 -9.73 9.23
C THR A 190 -1.64 -8.26 9.62
N GLY A 191 -2.24 -7.40 8.80
CA GLY A 191 -2.17 -5.94 8.92
C GLY A 191 -0.83 -5.35 8.47
N GLU A 192 0.11 -6.16 7.98
CA GLU A 192 1.43 -5.69 7.46
C GLU A 192 1.33 -5.15 6.01
N ILE A 193 0.12 -5.03 5.47
CA ILE A 193 -0.27 -4.48 4.17
C ILE A 193 0.07 -5.40 2.98
N ALA A 194 1.35 -5.73 2.75
CA ALA A 194 1.77 -6.50 1.58
C ALA A 194 1.11 -7.90 1.52
N GLU A 195 1.12 -8.60 2.64
CA GLU A 195 0.54 -9.94 2.77
C GLU A 195 -0.97 -9.91 2.60
N ASP A 196 -1.63 -8.87 3.13
CA ASP A 196 -3.08 -8.68 3.02
C ASP A 196 -3.49 -8.39 1.56
N ILE A 197 -2.70 -7.59 0.83
CA ILE A 197 -2.91 -7.36 -0.60
C ILE A 197 -2.67 -8.64 -1.40
N ALA A 198 -1.67 -9.45 -1.05
CA ALA A 198 -1.43 -10.74 -1.70
C ALA A 198 -2.61 -11.70 -1.51
N VAL A 199 -3.21 -11.73 -0.30
CA VAL A 199 -4.45 -12.49 -0.03
C VAL A 199 -5.59 -11.96 -0.89
N TYR A 200 -5.78 -10.64 -0.98
CA TYR A 200 -6.80 -10.02 -1.82
C TYR A 200 -6.62 -10.41 -3.30
N MET A 201 -5.40 -10.32 -3.84
CA MET A 201 -5.11 -10.69 -5.23
C MET A 201 -5.45 -12.15 -5.52
N ARG A 202 -5.17 -13.05 -4.59
CA ARG A 202 -5.47 -14.48 -4.72
C ARG A 202 -6.97 -14.76 -4.62
N ASP A 203 -7.62 -14.24 -3.57
CA ASP A 203 -8.99 -14.67 -3.18
C ASP A 203 -10.07 -13.89 -3.92
N SER A 204 -9.82 -12.62 -4.27
CA SER A 204 -10.77 -11.74 -4.95
C SER A 204 -10.46 -11.59 -6.44
N GLU A 205 -9.19 -11.34 -6.81
CA GLU A 205 -8.79 -11.14 -8.20
C GLU A 205 -8.41 -12.45 -8.92
N GLN A 206 -8.28 -13.56 -8.17
CA GLN A 206 -7.87 -14.87 -8.68
C GLN A 206 -6.55 -14.83 -9.47
N THR A 207 -5.67 -13.91 -9.10
CA THR A 207 -4.37 -13.68 -9.73
C THR A 207 -3.26 -14.11 -8.79
N ASN A 208 -2.40 -15.03 -9.24
CA ASN A 208 -1.20 -15.41 -8.50
C ASN A 208 -0.18 -14.28 -8.60
N SER A 209 0.13 -13.67 -7.46
CA SER A 209 1.08 -12.56 -7.39
C SER A 209 1.94 -12.63 -6.13
N ALA A 210 3.20 -12.23 -6.27
CA ALA A 210 4.08 -11.94 -5.14
C ALA A 210 4.17 -10.42 -4.97
N ILE A 211 3.93 -9.93 -3.75
CA ILE A 211 3.94 -8.50 -3.44
C ILE A 211 4.86 -8.26 -2.25
N SER A 212 5.70 -7.25 -2.38
CA SER A 212 6.51 -6.75 -1.27
C SER A 212 6.51 -5.24 -1.29
N VAL A 213 6.27 -4.63 -0.12
CA VAL A 213 6.33 -3.18 0.07
C VAL A 213 7.11 -2.86 1.33
N GLY A 214 7.85 -1.77 1.33
CA GLY A 214 8.67 -1.38 2.47
C GLY A 214 8.83 0.13 2.57
N VAL A 215 8.88 0.61 3.80
CA VAL A 215 9.22 2.00 4.15
C VAL A 215 10.25 1.94 5.27
N GLN A 216 11.34 2.67 5.10
CA GLN A 216 12.41 2.77 6.06
C GLN A 216 12.58 4.22 6.49
N LEU A 217 12.66 4.43 7.80
CA LEU A 217 12.98 5.70 8.43
C LEU A 217 14.36 5.63 9.05
N ASP A 218 15.06 6.75 9.06
CA ASP A 218 16.32 6.90 9.79
C ASP A 218 16.07 7.21 11.29
N ARG A 219 17.14 7.59 12.00
CA ARG A 219 17.08 7.94 13.42
C ARG A 219 16.38 9.27 13.69
N GLU A 220 16.39 10.14 12.71
CA GLU A 220 15.71 11.44 12.69
C GLU A 220 14.24 11.31 12.29
N LEU A 221 13.75 10.07 12.10
CA LEU A 221 12.39 9.73 11.67
C LEU A 221 12.04 10.24 10.26
N THR A 222 13.05 10.47 9.43
CA THR A 222 12.91 10.86 8.02
C THR A 222 12.81 9.62 7.15
N VAL A 223 11.98 9.64 6.12
CA VAL A 223 11.87 8.55 5.14
C VAL A 223 13.11 8.52 4.27
N VAL A 224 13.90 7.46 4.36
CA VAL A 224 15.17 7.28 3.60
C VAL A 224 15.08 6.25 2.49
N GLY A 225 14.10 5.36 2.55
CA GLY A 225 13.85 4.35 1.53
C GLY A 225 12.40 3.90 1.55
N ALA A 226 11.68 4.14 0.47
CA ALA A 226 10.31 3.66 0.32
C ALA A 226 10.11 3.09 -1.08
N GLY A 227 9.63 1.85 -1.16
CA GLY A 227 9.41 1.19 -2.44
C GLY A 227 8.69 -0.15 -2.29
N GLY A 228 8.40 -0.74 -3.43
CA GLY A 228 7.73 -2.03 -3.48
C GLY A 228 7.75 -2.61 -4.88
N TYR A 229 7.31 -3.85 -4.96
CA TYR A 229 7.11 -4.52 -6.23
C TYR A 229 5.93 -5.49 -6.17
N MET A 230 5.38 -5.76 -7.33
CA MET A 230 4.41 -6.82 -7.57
C MET A 230 4.85 -7.65 -8.77
N VAL A 231 4.96 -8.96 -8.58
CA VAL A 231 5.20 -9.94 -9.64
C VAL A 231 3.89 -10.67 -9.89
N GLN A 232 3.35 -10.53 -11.07
CA GLN A 232 2.15 -11.25 -11.50
C GLN A 232 2.56 -12.41 -12.39
N VAL A 233 2.11 -13.61 -12.03
CA VAL A 233 2.26 -14.79 -12.84
C VAL A 233 1.18 -14.78 -13.91
N LEU A 234 1.60 -14.80 -15.18
CA LEU A 234 0.67 -14.78 -16.30
C LEU A 234 0.09 -16.18 -16.58
N PRO A 235 -1.06 -16.27 -17.25
CA PRO A 235 -1.62 -17.55 -17.64
C PRO A 235 -0.62 -18.35 -18.46
N PHE A 236 -0.53 -19.65 -18.18
CA PHE A 236 0.38 -20.60 -18.84
C PHE A 236 1.87 -20.48 -18.48
N ALA A 237 2.20 -19.78 -17.39
CA ALA A 237 3.56 -19.80 -16.86
C ALA A 237 4.01 -21.23 -16.55
N SER A 238 5.26 -21.55 -16.91
CA SER A 238 5.86 -22.84 -16.69
C SER A 238 6.17 -23.12 -15.21
N ASP A 239 6.21 -24.41 -14.84
CA ASP A 239 6.60 -24.79 -13.49
C ASP A 239 8.06 -24.36 -13.19
N GLU A 240 8.94 -24.32 -14.20
CA GLU A 240 10.32 -23.83 -14.07
C GLU A 240 10.36 -22.37 -13.66
N THR A 241 9.51 -21.52 -14.24
CA THR A 241 9.42 -20.11 -13.88
C THR A 241 8.88 -19.93 -12.46
N LEU A 242 7.92 -20.74 -12.03
CA LEU A 242 7.40 -20.73 -10.67
C LEU A 242 8.46 -21.17 -9.65
N ASP A 243 9.14 -22.27 -9.92
CA ASP A 243 10.24 -22.80 -9.10
C ASP A 243 11.41 -21.80 -8.99
N TYR A 244 11.68 -21.05 -10.07
CA TYR A 244 12.67 -19.99 -10.07
C TYR A 244 12.27 -18.86 -9.11
N LEU A 245 11.04 -18.35 -9.21
CA LEU A 245 10.55 -17.27 -8.34
C LEU A 245 10.56 -17.65 -6.86
N GLU A 246 10.11 -18.89 -6.53
CA GLU A 246 10.09 -19.39 -5.17
C GLU A 246 11.49 -19.41 -4.53
N LYS A 247 12.51 -19.68 -5.32
CA LYS A 247 13.91 -19.73 -4.86
C LYS A 247 14.58 -18.37 -4.89
N HIS A 248 14.27 -17.54 -5.89
CA HIS A 248 14.96 -16.29 -6.14
C HIS A 248 14.46 -15.13 -5.26
N ILE A 249 13.13 -14.92 -5.17
CA ILE A 249 12.57 -13.79 -4.40
C ILE A 249 13.03 -13.76 -2.94
N PRO A 250 13.13 -14.89 -2.20
CA PRO A 250 13.62 -14.85 -0.82
C PRO A 250 15.09 -14.45 -0.66
N THR A 251 15.86 -14.44 -1.74
CA THR A 251 17.28 -14.03 -1.71
C THR A 251 17.48 -12.54 -1.87
N LEU A 252 16.43 -11.82 -2.29
CA LEU A 252 16.48 -10.39 -2.52
C LEU A 252 16.37 -9.61 -1.20
N ASP A 253 17.02 -8.45 -1.17
CA ASP A 253 16.83 -7.50 -0.07
C ASP A 253 15.40 -6.96 -0.05
N SER A 254 15.00 -6.35 1.08
CA SER A 254 13.69 -5.70 1.15
C SER A 254 13.62 -4.50 0.18
N PRO A 255 12.44 -4.18 -0.41
CA PRO A 255 12.32 -3.05 -1.33
C PRO A 255 12.81 -1.72 -0.75
N SER A 256 12.55 -1.47 0.54
CA SER A 256 13.03 -0.26 1.20
C SER A 256 14.56 -0.20 1.30
N THR A 257 15.22 -1.34 1.53
CA THR A 257 16.69 -1.44 1.54
C THR A 257 17.27 -1.24 0.15
N MET A 258 16.65 -1.83 -0.89
CA MET A 258 17.05 -1.61 -2.28
C MET A 258 16.99 -0.14 -2.65
N VAL A 259 15.89 0.55 -2.32
CA VAL A 259 15.72 1.99 -2.58
C VAL A 259 16.72 2.83 -1.77
N GLU A 260 16.91 2.53 -0.48
CA GLU A 260 17.90 3.21 0.36
C GLU A 260 19.33 3.06 -0.21
N SER A 261 19.65 1.90 -0.80
CA SER A 261 20.94 1.68 -1.47
C SER A 261 21.08 2.43 -2.80
N GLY A 262 20.02 3.10 -3.28
CA GLY A 262 19.99 3.91 -4.48
C GLY A 262 19.57 3.16 -5.75
N MET A 263 18.93 1.98 -5.64
CA MET A 263 18.37 1.29 -6.80
C MET A 263 17.16 2.05 -7.35
N THR A 264 17.05 2.13 -8.67
CA THR A 264 15.87 2.61 -9.40
C THR A 264 14.78 1.54 -9.45
N ALA A 265 13.55 1.92 -9.81
CA ALA A 265 12.48 0.96 -10.01
C ALA A 265 12.84 -0.06 -11.12
N GLU A 266 13.49 0.39 -12.19
CA GLU A 266 14.00 -0.50 -13.24
C GLU A 266 15.02 -1.52 -12.70
N GLU A 267 16.01 -1.07 -11.94
CA GLU A 267 17.02 -1.95 -11.34
C GLU A 267 16.41 -2.97 -10.40
N ILE A 268 15.38 -2.59 -9.62
CA ILE A 268 14.61 -3.50 -8.77
C ILE A 268 13.87 -4.54 -9.61
N ALA A 269 13.17 -4.13 -10.68
CA ALA A 269 12.47 -5.06 -11.56
C ALA A 269 13.43 -6.05 -12.25
N LYS A 270 14.58 -5.57 -12.72
CA LYS A 270 15.63 -6.42 -13.31
C LYS A 270 16.23 -7.38 -12.29
N ALA A 271 16.44 -6.96 -11.05
CA ALA A 271 16.90 -7.84 -9.98
C ALA A 271 15.88 -8.96 -9.68
N ILE A 272 14.57 -8.65 -9.72
CA ILE A 272 13.51 -9.64 -9.52
C ILE A 272 13.48 -10.66 -10.67
N LEU A 273 13.60 -10.19 -11.90
CA LEU A 273 13.61 -11.08 -13.08
C LEU A 273 14.89 -11.91 -13.19
N GLY A 274 16.03 -11.39 -12.73
CA GLY A 274 17.33 -12.07 -12.72
C GLY A 274 17.61 -12.78 -14.04
N ASP A 275 17.82 -14.10 -14.00
CA ASP A 275 18.16 -14.92 -15.16
C ASP A 275 17.06 -15.03 -16.23
N LEU A 276 15.78 -14.78 -15.86
CA LEU A 276 14.67 -14.74 -16.82
C LEU A 276 14.76 -13.55 -17.77
N GLY A 277 15.50 -12.52 -17.40
CA GLY A 277 15.71 -11.31 -18.18
C GLY A 277 14.46 -10.49 -18.43
N ALA A 278 14.63 -9.23 -18.76
CA ALA A 278 13.55 -8.28 -19.06
C ALA A 278 13.27 -8.24 -20.58
N PHE A 279 11.98 -8.15 -20.94
CA PHE A 279 11.52 -7.88 -22.30
C PHE A 279 11.35 -6.38 -22.48
N GLU A 280 12.42 -5.69 -22.85
CA GLU A 280 12.54 -4.22 -22.84
C GLU A 280 11.62 -3.52 -23.86
N GLU A 281 11.11 -4.25 -24.87
CA GLU A 281 10.21 -3.68 -25.89
C GLU A 281 8.81 -3.29 -25.33
N VAL A 282 8.46 -3.77 -24.12
CA VAL A 282 7.16 -3.54 -23.46
C VAL A 282 7.34 -2.87 -22.10
N GLU A 283 8.37 -2.07 -21.94
CA GLU A 283 8.56 -1.30 -20.71
C GLU A 283 7.68 -0.05 -20.67
N THR A 284 7.19 0.29 -19.49
CA THR A 284 6.42 1.51 -19.24
C THR A 284 6.88 2.16 -17.94
N ARG A 285 6.90 3.50 -17.93
CA ARG A 285 7.37 4.30 -16.77
C ARG A 285 6.39 5.41 -16.45
N LEU A 286 6.24 5.68 -15.16
CA LEU A 286 5.49 6.82 -14.63
C LEU A 286 6.29 7.47 -13.52
N THR A 287 6.06 8.75 -13.28
CA THR A 287 6.60 9.47 -12.12
C THR A 287 5.50 9.61 -11.09
N PRO A 288 5.56 8.87 -9.96
CA PRO A 288 4.52 8.93 -8.94
C PRO A 288 4.53 10.31 -8.26
N LYS A 289 3.32 10.83 -7.98
CA LYS A 289 3.10 12.11 -7.32
C LYS A 289 2.02 11.99 -6.26
N TYR A 290 2.21 12.72 -5.16
CA TYR A 290 1.14 12.86 -4.18
C TYR A 290 0.03 13.75 -4.76
N GLY A 291 -1.18 13.22 -4.88
CA GLY A 291 -2.28 13.97 -5.46
C GLY A 291 -3.24 13.14 -6.31
N PRO A 292 -3.98 13.76 -7.22
CA PRO A 292 -4.00 15.20 -7.47
C PRO A 292 -4.59 15.98 -6.29
N CYS A 293 -3.95 17.10 -5.98
CA CYS A 293 -4.40 18.09 -4.99
C CYS A 293 -4.46 19.45 -5.68
N CYS A 294 -5.13 19.50 -6.85
CA CYS A 294 -5.36 20.76 -7.54
C CYS A 294 -6.22 21.66 -6.66
N ARG A 295 -5.67 22.82 -6.28
CA ARG A 295 -6.33 23.75 -5.34
C ARG A 295 -7.68 24.21 -5.85
N GLU A 296 -7.78 24.57 -7.13
CA GLU A 296 -9.04 25.04 -7.74
C GLU A 296 -10.15 23.99 -7.69
N GLU A 297 -9.83 22.73 -8.03
CA GLU A 297 -10.80 21.63 -7.93
C GLU A 297 -11.16 21.31 -6.48
N LEU A 298 -10.17 21.43 -5.57
CA LEU A 298 -10.38 21.22 -4.15
C LEU A 298 -11.30 22.30 -3.58
N GLU A 299 -11.07 23.58 -3.88
CA GLU A 299 -11.91 24.71 -3.49
C GLU A 299 -13.36 24.49 -3.95
N GLY A 300 -13.56 24.15 -5.22
CA GLY A 300 -14.90 23.90 -5.77
C GLY A 300 -15.62 22.73 -5.08
N ARG A 301 -14.91 21.66 -4.74
CA ARG A 301 -15.51 20.53 -4.01
C ARG A 301 -15.82 20.84 -2.56
N MET A 302 -14.92 21.54 -1.87
CA MET A 302 -15.10 21.93 -0.47
C MET A 302 -16.21 22.97 -0.34
N LEU A 303 -16.30 23.91 -1.25
CA LEU A 303 -17.36 24.91 -1.29
C LEU A 303 -18.74 24.26 -1.48
N LYS A 304 -18.84 23.25 -2.37
CA LYS A 304 -20.07 22.44 -2.52
C LYS A 304 -20.41 21.66 -1.23
N ALA A 305 -19.40 21.13 -0.53
CA ALA A 305 -19.60 20.44 0.73
C ALA A 305 -20.13 21.41 1.80
N VAL A 306 -19.58 22.63 1.91
CA VAL A 306 -20.09 23.67 2.80
C VAL A 306 -21.52 24.07 2.43
N ALA A 307 -21.79 24.29 1.14
CA ALA A 307 -23.13 24.64 0.68
C ALA A 307 -24.17 23.53 0.96
N SER A 308 -23.74 22.26 1.05
CA SER A 308 -24.63 21.14 1.43
C SER A 308 -25.10 21.15 2.90
N LEU A 309 -24.46 21.95 3.77
CA LEU A 309 -24.94 22.20 5.14
C LEU A 309 -26.26 23.00 5.14
N GLY A 310 -26.55 23.71 4.06
CA GLY A 310 -27.67 24.61 3.92
C GLY A 310 -27.36 26.04 4.40
N ARG A 311 -28.14 27.00 3.90
CA ARG A 311 -27.93 28.44 4.13
C ARG A 311 -27.93 28.81 5.61
N GLU A 312 -28.87 28.27 6.36
CA GLU A 312 -29.07 28.63 7.77
C GLU A 312 -27.85 28.24 8.63
N GLU A 313 -27.34 27.02 8.48
CA GLU A 313 -26.18 26.56 9.25
C GLU A 313 -24.88 27.23 8.79
N ALA A 314 -24.68 27.39 7.48
CA ALA A 314 -23.48 28.05 6.94
C ALA A 314 -23.41 29.53 7.40
N MET A 315 -24.53 30.28 7.36
CA MET A 315 -24.54 31.70 7.79
C MET A 315 -24.38 31.81 9.29
N LYS A 316 -24.89 30.89 10.08
CA LYS A 316 -24.67 30.87 11.52
C LYS A 316 -23.18 30.73 11.87
N ILE A 317 -22.42 29.83 11.19
CA ILE A 317 -20.97 29.71 11.40
C ILE A 317 -20.26 31.01 11.03
N ILE A 318 -20.68 31.68 9.93
CA ILE A 318 -20.14 32.97 9.52
C ILE A 318 -20.41 34.07 10.57
N GLU A 319 -21.61 34.11 11.16
CA GLU A 319 -21.94 35.05 12.22
C GLU A 319 -21.12 34.83 13.49
N GLU A 320 -20.82 33.57 13.83
CA GLU A 320 -20.06 33.21 15.02
C GLU A 320 -18.54 33.40 14.83
N ASP A 321 -17.97 32.92 13.70
CA ASP A 321 -16.52 32.83 13.48
C ASP A 321 -15.98 33.75 12.38
N GLY A 322 -16.86 34.44 11.64
CA GLY A 322 -16.51 35.38 10.56
C GLY A 322 -16.04 34.67 9.26
N LYS A 323 -15.88 33.36 9.26
CA LYS A 323 -15.39 32.56 8.14
C LYS A 323 -15.72 31.10 8.35
N ILE A 324 -15.67 30.29 7.27
CA ILE A 324 -15.71 28.82 7.37
C ILE A 324 -14.36 28.26 6.98
N GLU A 325 -13.72 27.51 7.87
CA GLU A 325 -12.49 26.76 7.60
C GLU A 325 -12.81 25.30 7.33
N VAL A 326 -12.25 24.75 6.23
CA VAL A 326 -12.43 23.34 5.84
C VAL A 326 -11.09 22.73 5.52
N THR A 327 -10.75 21.64 6.19
CA THR A 327 -9.52 20.88 5.92
C THR A 327 -9.80 19.70 5.00
N CYS A 328 -9.05 19.55 3.92
CA CYS A 328 -9.11 18.36 3.09
C CYS A 328 -8.44 17.17 3.81
N GLU A 329 -9.17 16.12 4.09
CA GLU A 329 -8.65 14.95 4.79
C GLU A 329 -7.53 14.20 4.04
N PHE A 330 -7.50 14.28 2.70
CA PHE A 330 -6.47 13.66 1.88
C PHE A 330 -5.22 14.53 1.75
N CYS A 331 -5.37 15.82 1.47
CA CYS A 331 -4.24 16.71 1.20
C CYS A 331 -3.76 17.44 2.45
N LYS A 332 -4.59 17.47 3.51
CA LYS A 332 -4.39 18.26 4.73
C LYS A 332 -4.17 19.76 4.45
N GLU A 333 -4.75 20.23 3.36
CA GLU A 333 -4.81 21.66 3.05
C GLU A 333 -6.04 22.29 3.69
N ASP A 334 -5.83 23.44 4.31
CA ASP A 334 -6.87 24.23 4.92
C ASP A 334 -7.36 25.27 3.90
N LEU A 335 -8.66 25.31 3.70
CA LEU A 335 -9.36 26.26 2.85
C LEU A 335 -10.24 27.13 3.74
N VAL A 336 -10.20 28.41 3.47
CA VAL A 336 -10.99 29.42 4.23
C VAL A 336 -11.94 30.08 3.25
N PHE A 337 -13.22 30.06 3.58
CA PHE A 337 -14.28 30.68 2.78
C PHE A 337 -14.92 31.86 3.56
N ASN A 338 -15.06 32.96 2.87
CA ASN A 338 -15.77 34.12 3.38
C ASN A 338 -17.28 34.08 3.03
N GLU A 339 -18.04 35.03 3.56
CA GLU A 339 -19.49 35.12 3.37
C GLU A 339 -19.88 35.20 1.88
N GLU A 340 -19.18 36.02 1.08
CA GLU A 340 -19.50 36.22 -0.34
C GLU A 340 -19.34 34.93 -1.17
N GLU A 341 -18.26 34.17 -0.89
CA GLU A 341 -17.98 32.91 -1.57
C GLU A 341 -19.05 31.85 -1.26
N ILE A 342 -19.47 31.82 0.00
CA ILE A 342 -20.52 30.88 0.46
C ILE A 342 -21.88 31.27 -0.10
N GLU A 343 -22.24 32.58 -0.07
CA GLU A 343 -23.50 33.04 -0.65
C GLU A 343 -23.58 32.73 -2.15
N LYS A 344 -22.49 32.96 -2.87
CA LYS A 344 -22.40 32.62 -4.30
C LYS A 344 -22.57 31.13 -4.57
N ALA A 345 -21.97 30.28 -3.74
CA ALA A 345 -22.11 28.83 -3.86
C ALA A 345 -23.54 28.36 -3.58
N LEU A 346 -24.20 28.95 -2.58
CA LEU A 346 -25.60 28.64 -2.23
C LEU A 346 -26.60 29.07 -3.31
N GLN A 347 -26.27 30.08 -4.14
CA GLN A 347 -27.10 30.50 -5.27
C GLN A 347 -26.95 29.60 -6.51
N GLY A 348 -25.86 28.81 -6.59
CA GLY A 348 -25.55 27.92 -7.71
C GLY A 348 -26.05 26.48 -7.53
N ILE A 349 -26.74 26.20 -6.43
CA ILE A 349 -27.40 24.91 -6.12
C ILE A 349 -28.90 25.07 -6.31
#